data_4cbea77582a3bd120da8fa323cc640df
#
_entry.id   4cbea77582a3bd120da8fa323cc640df
#
_cell.length_a   1.000
_cell.length_b   1.000
_cell.length_c   1.000
_cell.angle_alpha   90.00
_cell.angle_beta   90.00
_cell.angle_gamma   90.00
#
_symmetry.space_group_name_H-M   'P 1'
#
loop_
_entity.id
_entity.type
_entity.pdbx_description
1 polymer ?
#
loop_
_entity_poly.entity_id
_entity_poly.type
_entity_poly.pdbx_seq_one_letter_code
_entity_poly.pdbx_strand_id
1 'polypeptide(L)'
;VDADPQDLDELALRAAAGDRDALEDVLAAVQPRVRRICGRMLLYPEDAEEATQDALLLVATKIHTFEGKSRFTTWLHAVASNSARGTYRSLKRRAAERATDELPVNADPRTTSVIAGSRLDLLEALEVLAASNPELVEPLVLRDVQELDYNEISSLLGVPLGTVKSRIHHARTAVRPLLKLHDQ
;
A
#
# COMPACT_ATOMS: atom_id res chain seq x y z
N VAL A 1 12.70 -18.39 2.50
CA VAL A 1 12.82 -18.56 3.95
C VAL A 1 12.46 -17.22 4.55
N ASP A 2 11.25 -17.09 5.14
CA ASP A 2 10.89 -15.88 5.88
C ASP A 2 11.81 -15.81 7.12
N ALA A 3 12.61 -14.74 7.23
CA ALA A 3 13.41 -14.47 8.41
C ALA A 3 12.51 -14.37 9.65
N ASP A 4 13.01 -14.83 10.80
CA ASP A 4 12.26 -14.69 12.05
C ASP A 4 11.88 -13.20 12.24
N PRO A 5 10.60 -12.90 12.53
CA PRO A 5 10.17 -11.51 12.72
C PRO A 5 10.97 -10.74 13.78
N GLN A 6 11.53 -11.41 14.80
CA GLN A 6 12.36 -10.76 15.82
C GLN A 6 13.75 -10.41 15.27
N ASP A 7 14.35 -11.30 14.48
CA ASP A 7 15.63 -11.05 13.81
C ASP A 7 15.52 -9.88 12.83
N LEU A 8 14.37 -9.78 12.14
CA LEU A 8 14.13 -8.69 11.18
C LEU A 8 13.96 -7.32 11.86
N ASP A 9 13.31 -7.27 13.03
CA ASP A 9 13.15 -6.02 13.81
C ASP A 9 14.52 -5.51 14.30
N GLU A 10 15.39 -6.39 14.81
CA GLU A 10 16.74 -6.05 15.26
C GLU A 10 17.62 -5.59 14.08
N LEU A 11 17.56 -6.31 12.97
CA LEU A 11 18.29 -5.98 11.76
C LEU A 11 17.87 -4.60 11.21
N ALA A 12 16.58 -4.29 11.24
CA ALA A 12 16.04 -3.00 10.82
C ALA A 12 16.50 -1.85 11.74
N LEU A 13 16.59 -2.07 13.06
CA LEU A 13 17.11 -1.07 13.99
C LEU A 13 18.61 -0.79 13.76
N ARG A 14 19.42 -1.82 13.47
CA ARG A 14 20.82 -1.64 13.08
C ARG A 14 20.95 -0.85 11.79
N ALA A 15 20.16 -1.19 10.78
CA ALA A 15 20.12 -0.46 9.52
C ALA A 15 19.68 1.00 9.73
N ALA A 16 18.70 1.25 10.60
CA ALA A 16 18.24 2.60 10.97
C ALA A 16 19.35 3.41 11.67
N ALA A 17 20.23 2.74 12.41
CA ALA A 17 21.39 3.35 13.05
C ALA A 17 22.58 3.60 12.09
N GLY A 18 22.45 3.23 10.80
CA GLY A 18 23.44 3.49 9.77
C GLY A 18 24.34 2.31 9.39
N ASP A 19 24.05 1.09 9.88
CA ASP A 19 24.74 -0.15 9.49
C ASP A 19 24.35 -0.51 8.05
N ARG A 20 25.29 -0.40 7.11
CA ARG A 20 25.07 -0.65 5.68
C ARG A 20 24.85 -2.13 5.37
N ASP A 21 25.58 -3.01 6.01
CA ASP A 21 25.44 -4.44 5.81
C ASP A 21 24.05 -4.90 6.28
N ALA A 22 23.61 -4.41 7.45
CA ALA A 22 22.27 -4.64 7.93
C ALA A 22 21.18 -4.09 6.98
N LEU A 23 21.40 -2.96 6.32
CA LEU A 23 20.48 -2.42 5.33
C LEU A 23 20.36 -3.32 4.10
N GLU A 24 21.47 -3.83 3.58
CA GLU A 24 21.48 -4.76 2.44
C GLU A 24 20.72 -6.04 2.80
N ASP A 25 20.98 -6.60 3.98
CA ASP A 25 20.27 -7.78 4.48
C ASP A 25 18.77 -7.54 4.67
N VAL A 26 18.37 -6.38 5.21
CA VAL A 26 16.95 -5.99 5.32
C VAL A 26 16.31 -5.96 3.94
N LEU A 27 16.92 -5.27 2.96
CA LEU A 27 16.35 -5.12 1.62
C LEU A 27 16.18 -6.48 0.94
N ALA A 28 17.18 -7.37 1.04
CA ALA A 28 17.09 -8.72 0.51
C ALA A 28 15.97 -9.53 1.18
N ALA A 29 15.86 -9.47 2.50
CA ALA A 29 14.87 -10.21 3.26
C ALA A 29 13.42 -9.75 2.98
N VAL A 30 13.21 -8.43 2.76
CA VAL A 30 11.85 -7.89 2.60
C VAL A 30 11.34 -7.85 1.17
N GLN A 31 12.20 -7.95 0.17
CA GLN A 31 11.81 -7.86 -1.25
C GLN A 31 10.63 -8.76 -1.63
N PRO A 32 10.58 -10.06 -1.27
CA PRO A 32 9.44 -10.93 -1.61
C PRO A 32 8.15 -10.48 -0.95
N ARG A 33 8.22 -9.95 0.28
CA ARG A 33 7.07 -9.44 1.01
C ARG A 33 6.55 -8.14 0.40
N VAL A 34 7.43 -7.19 0.06
CA VAL A 34 7.07 -5.93 -0.62
C VAL A 34 6.36 -6.22 -1.95
N ARG A 35 6.92 -7.13 -2.77
CA ARG A 35 6.30 -7.57 -4.03
C ARG A 35 4.89 -8.12 -3.81
N ARG A 36 4.68 -8.93 -2.78
CA ARG A 36 3.35 -9.49 -2.43
C ARG A 36 2.36 -8.39 -2.03
N ILE A 37 2.80 -7.39 -1.26
CA ILE A 37 1.99 -6.25 -0.85
C ILE A 37 1.56 -5.42 -2.06
N CYS A 38 2.50 -5.05 -2.94
CA CYS A 38 2.21 -4.28 -4.15
C CYS A 38 1.29 -5.07 -5.11
N GLY A 39 1.53 -6.38 -5.28
CA GLY A 39 0.72 -7.26 -6.11
C GLY A 39 -0.71 -7.50 -5.62
N ARG A 40 -0.99 -7.26 -4.32
CA ARG A 40 -2.38 -7.27 -3.82
C ARG A 40 -3.16 -6.03 -4.26
N MET A 41 -2.48 -4.93 -4.50
CA MET A 41 -3.09 -3.63 -4.83
C MET A 41 -3.13 -3.38 -6.33
N LEU A 42 -2.05 -3.66 -7.04
CA LEU A 42 -1.92 -3.36 -8.47
C LEU A 42 -2.31 -4.54 -9.34
N LEU A 43 -2.94 -4.23 -10.48
CA LEU A 43 -3.51 -5.23 -11.39
C LEU A 43 -2.45 -5.89 -12.25
N TYR A 44 -1.56 -5.08 -12.82
CA TYR A 44 -0.54 -5.55 -13.75
C TYR A 44 0.77 -5.88 -13.04
N PRO A 45 1.41 -7.01 -13.36
CA PRO A 45 2.67 -7.41 -12.74
C PRO A 45 3.78 -6.37 -12.92
N GLU A 46 3.81 -5.68 -14.06
CA GLU A 46 4.80 -4.64 -14.37
C GLU A 46 4.65 -3.44 -13.43
N ASP A 47 3.41 -3.00 -13.18
CA ASP A 47 3.12 -1.89 -12.26
C ASP A 47 3.45 -2.29 -10.82
N ALA A 48 3.17 -3.55 -10.44
CA ALA A 48 3.53 -4.08 -9.13
C ALA A 48 5.05 -4.17 -8.94
N GLU A 49 5.80 -4.46 -10.01
CA GLU A 49 7.26 -4.46 -9.97
C GLU A 49 7.81 -3.03 -9.84
N GLU A 50 7.30 -2.04 -10.60
CA GLU A 50 7.64 -0.62 -10.46
C GLU A 50 7.40 -0.16 -9.02
N ALA A 51 6.22 -0.43 -8.46
CA ALA A 51 5.89 -0.08 -7.09
C ALA A 51 6.77 -0.80 -6.05
N THR A 52 7.21 -2.02 -6.35
CA THR A 52 8.13 -2.78 -5.48
C THR A 52 9.50 -2.11 -5.43
N GLN A 53 10.05 -1.71 -6.57
CA GLN A 53 11.34 -1.02 -6.64
C GLN A 53 11.27 0.34 -5.92
N ASP A 54 10.21 1.11 -6.14
CA ASP A 54 9.99 2.38 -5.44
C ASP A 54 9.88 2.18 -3.93
N ALA A 55 9.16 1.15 -3.48
CA ALA A 55 9.03 0.83 -2.07
C ALA A 55 10.38 0.44 -1.44
N LEU A 56 11.20 -0.38 -2.11
CA LEU A 56 12.54 -0.75 -1.64
C LEU A 56 13.46 0.47 -1.56
N LEU A 57 13.38 1.38 -2.53
CA LEU A 57 14.10 2.64 -2.49
C LEU A 57 13.65 3.51 -1.31
N LEU A 58 12.34 3.56 -1.03
CA LEU A 58 11.81 4.26 0.14
C LEU A 58 12.26 3.61 1.45
N VAL A 59 12.31 2.27 1.52
CA VAL A 59 12.89 1.56 2.68
C VAL A 59 14.34 1.99 2.87
N ALA A 60 15.16 1.91 1.84
CA ALA A 60 16.59 2.27 1.91
C ALA A 60 16.81 3.73 2.35
N THR A 61 16.00 4.65 1.86
CA THR A 61 16.16 6.10 2.15
C THR A 61 15.52 6.54 3.45
N LYS A 62 14.47 5.86 3.91
CA LYS A 62 13.68 6.27 5.10
C LYS A 62 13.81 5.33 6.30
N ILE A 63 14.61 4.27 6.22
CA ILE A 63 14.75 3.32 7.34
C ILE A 63 15.23 4.01 8.62
N HIS A 64 16.00 5.09 8.51
CA HIS A 64 16.44 5.92 9.64
C HIS A 64 15.27 6.53 10.44
N THR A 65 14.05 6.53 9.89
CA THR A 65 12.84 6.98 10.59
C THR A 65 12.14 5.85 11.36
N PHE A 66 12.62 4.61 11.21
CA PHE A 66 12.09 3.49 11.97
C PHE A 66 12.62 3.53 13.40
N GLU A 67 11.71 3.76 14.36
CA GLU A 67 12.04 3.96 15.78
C GLU A 67 11.80 2.71 16.64
N GLY A 68 11.41 1.58 16.05
CA GLY A 68 11.07 0.34 16.79
C GLY A 68 9.79 0.42 17.65
N LYS A 69 8.95 1.44 17.48
CA LYS A 69 7.66 1.59 18.19
C LYS A 69 6.61 0.56 17.75
N SER A 70 6.78 0.00 16.58
CA SER A 70 5.98 -1.10 16.02
C SER A 70 6.92 -2.16 15.45
N ARG A 71 6.39 -3.30 15.05
CA ARG A 71 7.17 -4.26 14.26
C ARG A 71 7.60 -3.63 12.94
N PHE A 72 8.81 -3.94 12.50
CA PHE A 72 9.31 -3.45 11.21
C PHE A 72 8.43 -3.89 10.05
N THR A 73 7.90 -5.11 10.10
CA THR A 73 6.95 -5.61 9.10
C THR A 73 5.71 -4.73 8.97
N THR A 74 5.20 -4.19 10.08
CA THR A 74 4.04 -3.29 10.09
C THR A 74 4.38 -1.95 9.43
N TRP A 75 5.54 -1.37 9.76
CA TRP A 75 6.05 -0.17 9.10
C TRP A 75 6.25 -0.40 7.59
N LEU A 76 6.79 -1.56 7.22
CA LEU A 76 6.98 -1.96 5.83
C LEU A 76 5.67 -2.04 5.04
N HIS A 77 4.59 -2.55 5.67
CA HIS A 77 3.26 -2.58 5.04
C HIS A 77 2.76 -1.17 4.67
N ALA A 78 2.96 -0.19 5.55
CA ALA A 78 2.60 1.20 5.26
C ALA A 78 3.44 1.76 4.09
N VAL A 79 4.75 1.57 4.10
CA VAL A 79 5.64 2.03 3.01
C VAL A 79 5.24 1.42 1.68
N ALA A 80 5.08 0.10 1.60
CA ALA A 80 4.75 -0.60 0.36
C ALA A 80 3.35 -0.27 -0.16
N SER A 81 2.35 -0.16 0.72
CA SER A 81 0.98 0.23 0.33
C SER A 81 0.92 1.66 -0.20
N ASN A 82 1.67 2.58 0.42
CA ASN A 82 1.76 3.96 -0.05
C ASN A 82 2.48 4.05 -1.40
N SER A 83 3.52 3.24 -1.63
CA SER A 83 4.19 3.14 -2.93
C SER A 83 3.22 2.67 -4.01
N ALA A 84 2.49 1.57 -3.78
CA ALA A 84 1.52 1.03 -4.74
C ALA A 84 0.43 2.06 -5.10
N ARG A 85 -0.08 2.82 -4.13
CA ARG A 85 -1.03 3.92 -4.38
C ARG A 85 -0.40 5.06 -5.17
N GLY A 86 0.88 5.35 -4.92
CA GLY A 86 1.65 6.33 -5.68
C GLY A 86 1.77 5.96 -7.16
N THR A 87 2.14 4.71 -7.44
CA THR A 87 2.21 4.15 -8.80
C THR A 87 0.86 4.24 -9.50
N TYR A 88 -0.23 3.81 -8.84
CA TYR A 88 -1.58 3.93 -9.40
C TYR A 88 -1.95 5.36 -9.79
N ARG A 89 -1.69 6.35 -8.90
CA ARG A 89 -1.95 7.78 -9.21
C ARG A 89 -1.15 8.26 -10.40
N SER A 90 0.12 7.84 -10.51
CA SER A 90 0.98 8.19 -11.64
C SER A 90 0.44 7.61 -12.96
N LEU A 91 0.00 6.34 -12.95
CA LEU A 91 -0.61 5.69 -14.11
C LEU A 91 -1.91 6.38 -14.54
N LYS A 92 -2.79 6.70 -13.59
CA LYS A 92 -4.05 7.42 -13.85
C LYS A 92 -3.80 8.80 -14.48
N ARG A 93 -2.80 9.55 -13.96
CA ARG A 93 -2.41 10.84 -14.54
C ARG A 93 -1.89 10.69 -15.96
N ARG A 94 -0.95 9.75 -16.22
CA ARG A 94 -0.42 9.49 -17.58
C ARG A 94 -1.52 9.08 -18.56
N ALA A 95 -2.50 8.28 -18.12
CA ALA A 95 -3.65 7.90 -18.93
C ALA A 95 -4.54 9.10 -19.29
N ALA A 96 -4.80 10.00 -18.34
CA ALA A 96 -5.57 11.22 -18.56
C ALA A 96 -4.84 12.21 -19.52
N GLU A 97 -3.52 12.35 -19.39
CA GLU A 97 -2.69 13.18 -20.30
C GLU A 97 -2.75 12.63 -21.73
N ARG A 98 -2.62 11.30 -21.93
CA ARG A 98 -2.72 10.67 -23.25
C ARG A 98 -4.12 10.79 -23.86
N ALA A 99 -5.18 10.66 -23.07
CA ALA A 99 -6.57 10.81 -23.53
C ALA A 99 -6.89 12.23 -24.00
N THR A 100 -6.07 13.23 -23.64
CA THR A 100 -6.21 14.62 -24.11
C THR A 100 -5.58 14.79 -25.49
N ASP A 101 -4.58 13.97 -25.83
CA ASP A 101 -3.86 14.04 -27.11
C ASP A 101 -4.41 13.10 -28.22
N GLU A 102 -5.16 12.04 -27.84
CA GLU A 102 -5.71 11.05 -28.77
C GLU A 102 -7.22 10.93 -28.58
N LEU A 103 -7.98 10.87 -29.72
CA LEU A 103 -9.39 10.47 -29.73
C LEU A 103 -9.52 9.06 -29.10
N PRO A 104 -10.54 8.79 -28.26
CA PRO A 104 -10.61 7.55 -27.50
C PRO A 104 -10.69 6.33 -28.44
N VAL A 105 -9.62 5.56 -28.50
CA VAL A 105 -9.65 4.20 -29.00
C VAL A 105 -10.41 3.37 -27.96
N ASN A 106 -11.58 2.83 -28.34
CA ASN A 106 -12.41 1.95 -27.54
C ASN A 106 -11.55 0.86 -26.89
N ALA A 107 -11.27 0.98 -25.60
CA ALA A 107 -10.83 -0.16 -24.82
C ALA A 107 -12.00 -1.15 -24.78
N ASP A 108 -11.78 -2.38 -25.27
CA ASP A 108 -12.80 -3.44 -25.29
C ASP A 108 -13.19 -3.78 -23.83
N PRO A 109 -14.45 -3.52 -23.39
CA PRO A 109 -14.86 -3.76 -22.02
C PRO A 109 -14.94 -5.26 -21.65
N ARG A 110 -14.67 -6.17 -22.59
CA ARG A 110 -14.90 -7.62 -22.43
C ARG A 110 -13.70 -8.40 -21.86
N THR A 111 -12.54 -7.78 -21.65
CA THR A 111 -11.32 -8.48 -21.22
C THR A 111 -10.95 -8.25 -19.75
N THR A 112 -11.73 -7.50 -18.99
CA THR A 112 -11.45 -7.24 -17.57
C THR A 112 -12.06 -8.35 -16.72
N SER A 113 -11.24 -9.21 -16.11
CA SER A 113 -11.73 -10.21 -15.17
C SER A 113 -12.40 -9.50 -13.98
N VAL A 114 -13.40 -10.14 -13.35
CA VAL A 114 -14.10 -9.60 -12.16
C VAL A 114 -13.11 -9.20 -11.04
N ILE A 115 -12.00 -9.93 -10.90
CA ILE A 115 -10.93 -9.62 -9.94
C ILE A 115 -10.18 -8.34 -10.34
N ALA A 116 -9.99 -8.10 -11.62
CA ALA A 116 -9.34 -6.90 -12.13
C ALA A 116 -10.20 -5.66 -11.91
N GLY A 117 -11.51 -5.72 -12.20
CA GLY A 117 -12.46 -4.65 -11.94
C GLY A 117 -12.49 -4.26 -10.45
N SER A 118 -12.65 -5.21 -9.57
CA SER A 118 -12.73 -4.94 -8.12
C SER A 118 -11.46 -4.31 -7.51
N ARG A 119 -10.26 -4.60 -8.07
CA ARG A 119 -9.02 -3.94 -7.62
C ARG A 119 -8.94 -2.50 -8.10
N LEU A 120 -9.34 -2.24 -9.33
CA LEU A 120 -9.37 -0.89 -9.89
C LEU A 120 -10.40 -0.03 -9.14
N ASP A 121 -11.59 -0.57 -8.91
CA ASP A 121 -12.66 0.08 -8.14
C ASP A 121 -12.22 0.42 -6.72
N LEU A 122 -11.49 -0.49 -6.07
CA LEU A 122 -10.92 -0.23 -4.74
C LEU A 122 -9.93 0.94 -4.76
N LEU A 123 -9.00 0.96 -5.72
CA LEU A 123 -8.02 2.04 -5.83
C LEU A 123 -8.69 3.38 -6.12
N GLU A 124 -9.71 3.41 -6.98
CA GLU A 124 -10.50 4.62 -7.25
C GLU A 124 -11.27 5.09 -6.01
N ALA A 125 -11.90 4.18 -5.30
CA ALA A 125 -12.59 4.49 -4.05
C ALA A 125 -11.63 5.03 -2.98
N LEU A 126 -10.41 4.50 -2.90
CA LEU A 126 -9.37 5.03 -2.01
C LEU A 126 -8.90 6.43 -2.40
N GLU A 127 -8.84 6.77 -3.70
CA GLU A 127 -8.51 8.12 -4.15
C GLU A 127 -9.63 9.12 -3.80
N VAL A 128 -10.90 8.74 -3.97
CA VAL A 128 -12.05 9.56 -3.55
C VAL A 128 -12.02 9.78 -2.04
N LEU A 129 -11.77 8.72 -1.27
CA LEU A 129 -11.64 8.80 0.18
C LEU A 129 -10.46 9.70 0.59
N ALA A 130 -9.33 9.60 -0.10
CA ALA A 130 -8.14 10.41 0.18
C ALA A 130 -8.37 11.91 -0.07
N ALA A 131 -9.20 12.26 -1.03
CA ALA A 131 -9.54 13.65 -1.32
C ALA A 131 -10.43 14.30 -0.25
N SER A 132 -11.30 13.50 0.40
CA SER A 132 -12.27 13.99 1.39
C SER A 132 -11.81 13.75 2.84
N ASN A 133 -11.23 12.59 3.13
CA ASN A 133 -10.88 12.15 4.48
C ASN A 133 -9.55 11.35 4.45
N PRO A 134 -8.41 11.99 4.22
CA PRO A 134 -7.12 11.31 4.02
C PRO A 134 -6.70 10.44 5.22
N GLU A 135 -7.09 10.80 6.44
CA GLU A 135 -6.78 10.07 7.68
C GLU A 135 -7.51 8.72 7.82
N LEU A 136 -8.52 8.47 6.96
CA LEU A 136 -9.26 7.20 6.94
C LEU A 136 -8.63 6.16 6.02
N VAL A 137 -7.82 6.58 5.06
CA VAL A 137 -7.30 5.71 3.98
C VAL A 137 -6.32 4.69 4.52
N GLU A 138 -5.32 5.15 5.27
CA GLU A 138 -4.25 4.27 5.75
C GLU A 138 -4.75 3.18 6.71
N PRO A 139 -5.60 3.47 7.72
CA PRO A 139 -6.17 2.43 8.57
C PRO A 139 -7.00 1.40 7.79
N LEU A 140 -7.75 1.84 6.77
CA LEU A 140 -8.54 0.95 5.91
C LEU A 140 -7.65 0.01 5.11
N VAL A 141 -6.65 0.54 4.43
CA VAL A 141 -5.71 -0.25 3.61
C VAL A 141 -4.97 -1.26 4.48
N LEU A 142 -4.45 -0.84 5.63
CA LEU A 142 -3.73 -1.72 6.53
C LEU A 142 -4.63 -2.86 7.05
N ARG A 143 -5.91 -2.58 7.34
CA ARG A 143 -6.84 -3.58 7.85
C ARG A 143 -7.40 -4.49 6.76
N ASP A 144 -7.97 -3.92 5.69
CA ASP A 144 -8.82 -4.65 4.74
C ASP A 144 -8.05 -5.18 3.53
N VAL A 145 -6.92 -4.56 3.19
CA VAL A 145 -6.07 -5.02 2.07
C VAL A 145 -4.86 -5.80 2.58
N GLN A 146 -4.23 -5.34 3.66
CA GLN A 146 -3.02 -5.95 4.21
C GLN A 146 -3.28 -6.88 5.39
N GLU A 147 -4.52 -6.95 5.89
CA GLU A 147 -4.99 -7.88 6.92
C GLU A 147 -4.30 -7.72 8.30
N LEU A 148 -3.72 -6.54 8.59
CA LEU A 148 -3.12 -6.26 9.90
C LEU A 148 -4.18 -6.24 11.01
N ASP A 149 -3.80 -6.60 12.23
CA ASP A 149 -4.70 -6.48 13.36
C ASP A 149 -4.80 -5.02 13.87
N TYR A 150 -5.84 -4.73 14.69
CA TYR A 150 -6.09 -3.38 15.18
C TYR A 150 -4.99 -2.84 16.11
N ASN A 151 -4.30 -3.73 16.85
CA ASN A 151 -3.24 -3.32 17.76
C ASN A 151 -1.97 -2.98 16.98
N GLU A 152 -1.64 -3.77 15.94
CA GLU A 152 -0.56 -3.46 15.01
C GLU A 152 -0.79 -2.10 14.34
N ILE A 153 -2.00 -1.85 13.84
CA ILE A 153 -2.37 -0.58 13.23
C ILE A 153 -2.30 0.58 14.24
N SER A 154 -2.78 0.36 15.47
CA SER A 154 -2.71 1.36 16.55
C SER A 154 -1.26 1.74 16.87
N SER A 155 -0.39 0.74 16.99
CA SER A 155 1.05 0.94 17.25
C SER A 155 1.74 1.67 16.11
N LEU A 156 1.43 1.29 14.86
CA LEU A 156 2.03 1.90 13.66
C LEU A 156 1.65 3.36 13.50
N LEU A 157 0.34 3.65 13.63
CA LEU A 157 -0.19 5.00 13.40
C LEU A 157 -0.04 5.91 14.62
N GLY A 158 0.35 5.37 15.77
CA GLY A 158 0.49 6.14 17.03
C GLY A 158 -0.84 6.69 17.54
N VAL A 159 -1.98 6.03 17.24
CA VAL A 159 -3.32 6.46 17.64
C VAL A 159 -4.01 5.40 18.51
N PRO A 160 -4.91 5.79 19.43
CA PRO A 160 -5.61 4.85 20.29
C PRO A 160 -6.43 3.80 19.48
N LEU A 161 -6.53 2.59 20.01
CA LEU A 161 -7.27 1.48 19.40
C LEU A 161 -8.71 1.85 19.04
N GLY A 162 -9.38 2.64 19.89
CA GLY A 162 -10.72 3.15 19.63
C GLY A 162 -10.77 4.05 18.39
N THR A 163 -9.75 4.87 18.19
CA THR A 163 -9.60 5.74 17.01
C THR A 163 -9.39 4.91 15.74
N VAL A 164 -8.56 3.84 15.80
CA VAL A 164 -8.38 2.92 14.66
C VAL A 164 -9.72 2.30 14.26
N LYS A 165 -10.46 1.74 15.23
CA LYS A 165 -11.76 1.11 14.98
C LYS A 165 -12.78 2.09 14.37
N SER A 166 -12.86 3.31 14.90
CA SER A 166 -13.78 4.33 14.37
C SER A 166 -13.38 4.77 12.96
N ARG A 167 -12.09 5.04 12.71
CA ARG A 167 -11.59 5.39 11.37
C ARG A 167 -11.89 4.31 10.33
N ILE A 168 -11.64 3.04 10.64
CA ILE A 168 -11.95 1.92 9.75
C ILE A 168 -13.45 1.81 9.49
N HIS A 169 -14.28 1.96 10.53
CA HIS A 169 -15.75 1.97 10.38
C HIS A 169 -16.22 3.09 9.45
N HIS A 170 -15.75 4.32 9.67
CA HIS A 170 -16.09 5.47 8.82
C HIS A 170 -15.58 5.28 7.38
N ALA A 171 -14.36 4.79 7.21
CA ALA A 171 -13.77 4.50 5.91
C ALA A 171 -14.62 3.48 5.12
N ARG A 172 -15.01 2.36 5.74
CA ARG A 172 -15.88 1.34 5.12
C ARG A 172 -17.23 1.90 4.71
N THR A 173 -17.80 2.76 5.56
CA THR A 173 -19.09 3.42 5.27
C THR A 173 -18.98 4.34 4.06
N ALA A 174 -17.89 5.09 3.93
CA ALA A 174 -17.63 6.00 2.82
C ALA A 174 -17.33 5.25 1.50
N VAL A 175 -16.56 4.14 1.57
CA VAL A 175 -16.12 3.38 0.38
C VAL A 175 -17.23 2.46 -0.16
N ARG A 176 -18.11 1.92 0.70
CA ARG A 176 -19.16 0.96 0.30
C ARG A 176 -20.03 1.42 -0.88
N PRO A 177 -20.56 2.67 -0.96
CA PRO A 177 -21.35 3.11 -2.10
C PRO A 177 -20.51 3.18 -3.39
N LEU A 178 -19.22 3.51 -3.29
CA LEU A 178 -18.32 3.64 -4.43
C LEU A 178 -18.03 2.28 -5.10
N LEU A 179 -17.90 1.21 -4.29
CA LEU A 179 -17.68 -0.15 -4.79
C LEU A 179 -18.92 -0.79 -5.41
N LYS A 180 -20.13 -0.37 -5.01
CA LYS A 180 -21.40 -0.92 -5.53
C LYS A 180 -21.83 -0.34 -6.88
N LEU A 181 -21.25 0.75 -7.33
CA LEU A 181 -21.61 1.43 -8.58
C LEU A 181 -21.18 0.66 -9.84
N HIS A 182 -20.34 -0.37 -9.71
CA HIS A 182 -19.80 -1.15 -10.81
C HIS A 182 -20.40 -2.57 -10.94
N ASP A 183 -21.34 -2.94 -10.06
CA ASP A 183 -22.06 -4.24 -10.10
C ASP A 183 -23.38 -4.20 -10.91
N GLN A 184 -23.57 -3.17 -11.79
CA GLN A 184 -24.77 -3.07 -12.66
C GLN A 184 -24.42 -3.12 -14.16
#